data_c7571d7af827e60ef5a4af7a651d3f39
#
_entry.id   c7571d7af827e60ef5a4af7a651d3f39
#
_cell.length_a   1.000
_cell.length_b   1.000
_cell.length_c   1.000
_cell.angle_alpha   90.00
_cell.angle_beta   90.00
_cell.angle_gamma   90.00
#
_symmetry.space_group_name_H-M   'P 1'
#
loop_
_entity.id
_entity.type
_entity.pdbx_description
1 polymer ?
#
loop_
_entity_poly.entity_id
_entity_poly.type
_entity_poly.pdbx_seq_one_letter_code
_entity_poly.pdbx_strand_id
1 'polypeptide(L)'
;MLIEDIFKALADTTRLRIARLLGTMELAVGELAQVLGQSQPRVSRHVGILCDAGLAERRREGSWVFLRQSEARGEVIEAIQHLLVTAEAEEPAFAALCEADRRKLAAIRQARE
;
A
#
# COMPACT_ATOMS: atom_id res chain seq x y z
N MET A 1 -15.35 -11.95 -0.72
CA MET A 1 -14.30 -11.39 -1.57
C MET A 1 -13.83 -12.43 -2.57
N LEU A 2 -13.84 -12.07 -3.85
CA LEU A 2 -13.45 -12.98 -4.92
C LEU A 2 -11.98 -12.76 -5.29
N ILE A 3 -11.30 -13.83 -5.68
CA ILE A 3 -9.90 -13.75 -6.12
C ILE A 3 -9.75 -12.81 -7.32
N GLU A 4 -10.75 -12.77 -8.19
CA GLU A 4 -10.74 -11.87 -9.35
C GLU A 4 -10.69 -10.40 -8.93
N ASP A 5 -11.40 -10.02 -7.87
CA ASP A 5 -11.41 -8.67 -7.35
C ASP A 5 -10.02 -8.29 -6.82
N ILE A 6 -9.34 -9.24 -6.18
CA ILE A 6 -7.97 -9.05 -5.70
C ILE A 6 -7.05 -8.73 -6.87
N PHE A 7 -7.09 -9.54 -7.93
CA PHE A 7 -6.23 -9.31 -9.08
C PHE A 7 -6.54 -8.01 -9.81
N LYS A 8 -7.83 -7.66 -9.93
CA LYS A 8 -8.23 -6.37 -10.51
C LYS A 8 -7.69 -5.19 -9.68
N ALA A 9 -7.82 -5.28 -8.37
CA ALA A 9 -7.32 -4.23 -7.48
C ALA A 9 -5.80 -4.06 -7.57
N LEU A 10 -5.07 -5.15 -7.78
CA LEU A 10 -3.61 -5.13 -7.86
C LEU A 10 -3.08 -4.85 -9.28
N ALA A 11 -3.93 -4.81 -10.29
CA ALA A 11 -3.51 -4.58 -11.66
C ALA A 11 -3.32 -3.09 -11.98
N ASP A 12 -2.55 -2.41 -11.13
CA ASP A 12 -2.24 -0.98 -11.27
C ASP A 12 -0.98 -0.69 -10.47
N THR A 13 -0.02 0.00 -11.07
CA THR A 13 1.28 0.24 -10.45
C THR A 13 1.18 0.99 -9.12
N THR A 14 0.32 2.01 -9.03
CA THR A 14 0.14 2.76 -7.79
C THR A 14 -0.39 1.86 -6.68
N ARG A 15 -1.37 1.03 -6.98
CA ARG A 15 -1.94 0.12 -5.97
C ARG A 15 -0.96 -0.97 -5.56
N LEU A 16 -0.13 -1.46 -6.47
CA LEU A 16 0.96 -2.39 -6.10
C LEU A 16 1.94 -1.73 -5.14
N ARG A 17 2.29 -0.46 -5.37
CA ARG A 17 3.17 0.30 -4.49
C ARG A 17 2.55 0.49 -3.11
N ILE A 18 1.26 0.85 -3.08
CA ILE A 18 0.53 1.01 -1.81
C ILE A 18 0.54 -0.30 -1.03
N ALA A 19 0.19 -1.40 -1.68
CA ALA A 19 0.16 -2.72 -1.04
C ALA A 19 1.55 -3.08 -0.45
N ARG A 20 2.61 -2.79 -1.19
CA ARG A 20 3.99 -3.05 -0.74
C ARG A 20 4.35 -2.19 0.47
N LEU A 21 3.96 -0.92 0.48
CA LEU A 21 4.20 0.00 1.60
C LEU A 21 3.45 -0.43 2.86
N LEU A 22 2.19 -0.83 2.73
CA LEU A 22 1.38 -1.28 3.87
C LEU A 22 1.91 -2.57 4.48
N GLY A 23 2.74 -3.32 3.76
CA GLY A 23 3.46 -4.46 4.30
C GLY A 23 4.53 -4.06 5.32
N THR A 24 4.92 -2.79 5.36
CA THR A 24 5.96 -2.28 6.24
C THR A 24 5.38 -1.59 7.47
N MET A 25 4.36 -0.76 7.29
CA MET A 25 3.74 -0.04 8.41
C MET A 25 2.39 0.54 8.01
N GLU A 26 1.60 0.95 9.01
CA GLU A 26 0.38 1.73 8.79
C GLU A 26 0.75 3.14 8.34
N LEU A 27 -0.03 3.71 7.43
CA LEU A 27 0.18 5.05 6.89
C LEU A 27 -1.14 5.78 6.75
N ALA A 28 -1.16 7.06 7.09
CA ALA A 28 -2.30 7.91 6.78
C ALA A 28 -2.34 8.20 5.28
N VAL A 29 -3.53 8.51 4.76
CA VAL A 29 -3.70 8.82 3.33
C VAL A 29 -2.78 9.97 2.89
N GLY A 30 -2.66 11.00 3.73
CA GLY A 30 -1.76 12.13 3.43
C GLY A 30 -0.29 11.71 3.35
N GLU A 31 0.12 10.79 4.20
CA GLU A 31 1.49 10.24 4.16
C GLU A 31 1.71 9.41 2.89
N LEU A 32 0.75 8.58 2.52
CA LEU A 32 0.81 7.82 1.28
C LEU A 32 0.92 8.74 0.07
N ALA A 33 0.10 9.80 0.03
CA ALA A 33 0.16 10.78 -1.05
C ALA A 33 1.55 11.40 -1.15
N GLN A 34 2.15 11.72 -0.02
CA GLN A 34 3.49 12.29 0.05
C GLN A 34 4.54 11.31 -0.49
N VAL A 35 4.49 10.05 -0.06
CA VAL A 35 5.42 9.01 -0.54
C VAL A 35 5.27 8.80 -2.04
N LEU A 36 4.05 8.70 -2.52
CA LEU A 36 3.76 8.37 -3.92
C LEU A 36 3.93 9.58 -4.87
N GLY A 37 4.00 10.80 -4.32
CA GLY A 37 4.07 12.01 -5.13
C GLY A 37 2.79 12.25 -5.93
N GLN A 38 1.64 11.89 -5.37
CA GLN A 38 0.34 12.02 -6.02
C GLN A 38 -0.62 12.79 -5.12
N SER A 39 -1.68 13.33 -5.71
CA SER A 39 -2.68 14.08 -4.94
C SER A 39 -3.41 13.18 -3.96
N GLN A 40 -3.83 13.75 -2.83
CA GLN A 40 -4.56 12.99 -1.80
C GLN A 40 -5.89 12.42 -2.32
N PRO A 41 -6.71 13.17 -3.09
CA PRO A 41 -7.93 12.58 -3.66
C PRO A 41 -7.66 11.39 -4.57
N ARG A 42 -6.61 11.43 -5.36
CA ARG A 42 -6.22 10.32 -6.23
C ARG A 42 -5.82 9.09 -5.43
N VAL A 43 -5.01 9.29 -4.40
CA VAL A 43 -4.57 8.20 -3.51
C VAL A 43 -5.76 7.63 -2.75
N SER A 44 -6.67 8.48 -2.26
CA SER A 44 -7.89 8.02 -1.57
C SER A 44 -8.72 7.10 -2.44
N ARG A 45 -8.81 7.37 -3.75
CA ARG A 45 -9.54 6.52 -4.67
C ARG A 45 -8.86 5.16 -4.84
N HIS A 46 -7.55 5.13 -4.98
CA HIS A 46 -6.80 3.87 -5.03
C HIS A 46 -6.97 3.05 -3.75
N VAL A 47 -6.90 3.72 -2.62
CA VAL A 47 -7.10 3.09 -1.30
C VAL A 47 -8.50 2.49 -1.20
N GLY A 48 -9.53 3.21 -1.67
CA GLY A 48 -10.90 2.71 -1.68
C GLY A 48 -11.02 1.39 -2.45
N ILE A 49 -10.34 1.30 -3.60
CA ILE A 49 -10.33 0.08 -4.41
C ILE A 49 -9.69 -1.08 -3.64
N LEU A 50 -8.56 -0.82 -2.98
CA LEU A 50 -7.89 -1.84 -2.17
C LEU A 50 -8.74 -2.29 -0.98
N CYS A 51 -9.41 -1.36 -0.31
CA CYS A 51 -10.30 -1.68 0.80
C CYS A 51 -11.50 -2.50 0.33
N ASP A 52 -12.11 -2.12 -0.79
CA ASP A 52 -13.26 -2.85 -1.35
C ASP A 52 -12.89 -4.28 -1.76
N ALA A 53 -11.66 -4.49 -2.18
CA ALA A 53 -11.15 -5.83 -2.50
C ALA A 53 -10.73 -6.62 -1.25
N GLY A 54 -10.79 -6.01 -0.07
CA GLY A 54 -10.42 -6.66 1.19
C GLY A 54 -8.92 -6.78 1.42
N LEU A 55 -8.11 -5.99 0.70
CA LEU A 55 -6.65 -6.03 0.81
C LEU A 55 -6.12 -5.06 1.85
N ALA A 56 -6.89 -4.03 2.15
CA ALA A 56 -6.54 -3.01 3.13
C ALA A 56 -7.76 -2.68 3.97
N GLU A 57 -7.53 -2.10 5.13
CA GLU A 57 -8.61 -1.61 5.99
C GLU A 57 -8.21 -0.30 6.63
N ARG A 58 -9.21 0.50 6.95
CA ARG A 58 -9.02 1.79 7.61
C ARG A 58 -9.08 1.62 9.12
N ARG A 59 -8.17 2.31 9.80
CA ARG A 59 -8.18 2.40 11.27
C ARG A 59 -8.28 3.87 11.65
N ARG A 60 -9.31 4.22 12.37
CA ARG A 60 -9.54 5.60 12.79
C ARG A 60 -8.95 5.83 14.18
N GLU A 61 -8.26 6.95 14.35
CA GLU A 61 -7.69 7.36 15.63
C GLU A 61 -7.86 8.87 15.73
N GLY A 62 -8.83 9.32 16.52
CA GLY A 62 -9.22 10.74 16.56
C GLY A 62 -9.68 11.21 15.18
N SER A 63 -9.09 12.29 14.68
CA SER A 63 -9.37 12.80 13.34
C SER A 63 -8.51 12.16 12.25
N TRP A 64 -7.57 11.29 12.63
CA TRP A 64 -6.69 10.61 11.68
C TRP A 64 -7.33 9.32 11.16
N VAL A 65 -7.11 9.03 9.89
CA VAL A 65 -7.48 7.76 9.29
C VAL A 65 -6.21 7.11 8.77
N PHE A 66 -5.84 6.00 9.38
CA PHE A 66 -4.70 5.20 8.98
C PHE A 66 -5.16 4.03 8.12
N LEU A 67 -4.26 3.60 7.26
CA LEU A 67 -4.47 2.44 6.40
C LEU A 67 -3.49 1.37 6.80
N ARG A 68 -3.97 0.12 6.82
CA ARG A 68 -3.15 -1.05 7.15
C ARG A 68 -3.59 -2.23 6.30
N GLN A 69 -2.78 -3.28 6.30
CA GLN A 69 -3.18 -4.54 5.67
C GLN A 69 -4.41 -5.12 6.38
N SER A 70 -5.24 -5.82 5.63
CA SER A 70 -6.39 -6.49 6.20
C SER A 70 -5.94 -7.65 7.09
N GLU A 71 -6.42 -7.67 8.34
CA GLU A 71 -6.14 -8.76 9.28
C GLU A 71 -7.00 -9.98 9.02
N ALA A 72 -8.17 -9.79 8.42
CA ALA A 72 -9.11 -10.88 8.16
C ALA A 72 -8.63 -11.88 7.11
N ARG A 73 -7.58 -11.54 6.36
CA ARG A 73 -7.07 -12.34 5.25
C ARG A 73 -5.56 -12.56 5.34
N GLY A 74 -5.08 -12.88 6.52
CA GLY A 74 -3.64 -13.00 6.79
C GLY A 74 -2.88 -13.86 5.79
N GLU A 75 -3.37 -15.04 5.46
CA GLU A 75 -2.69 -15.94 4.52
C GLU A 75 -2.66 -15.40 3.09
N VAL A 76 -3.76 -14.81 2.63
CA VAL A 76 -3.82 -14.20 1.31
C VAL A 76 -2.87 -13.01 1.24
N ILE A 77 -2.87 -12.17 2.28
CA ILE A 77 -1.99 -11.00 2.36
C ILE A 77 -0.53 -11.44 2.35
N GLU A 78 -0.16 -12.47 3.10
CA GLU A 78 1.21 -13.00 3.09
C GLU A 78 1.62 -13.50 1.71
N ALA A 79 0.73 -14.21 1.02
CA ALA A 79 1.01 -14.69 -0.33
C ALA A 79 1.22 -13.53 -1.31
N ILE A 80 0.41 -12.48 -1.19
CA ILE A 80 0.54 -11.28 -2.02
C ILE A 80 1.86 -10.57 -1.73
N GLN A 81 2.22 -10.39 -0.46
CA GLN A 81 3.49 -9.76 -0.10
C GLN A 81 4.67 -10.55 -0.63
N HIS A 82 4.63 -11.87 -0.54
CA HIS A 82 5.68 -12.70 -1.09
C HIS A 82 5.81 -12.50 -2.61
N LEU A 83 4.68 -12.45 -3.31
CA LEU A 83 4.66 -12.19 -4.75
C LEU A 83 5.27 -10.82 -5.07
N LEU A 84 4.89 -9.78 -4.31
CA LEU A 84 5.40 -8.42 -4.54
C LEU A 84 6.90 -8.32 -4.28
N VAL A 85 7.40 -8.97 -3.24
CA VAL A 85 8.85 -9.02 -2.94
C VAL A 85 9.59 -9.72 -4.07
N THR A 86 9.07 -10.83 -4.57
CA THR A 86 9.66 -11.56 -5.67
C THR A 86 9.68 -10.72 -6.95
N ALA A 87 8.56 -10.06 -7.26
CA ALA A 87 8.47 -9.18 -8.42
C ALA A 87 9.45 -8.00 -8.33
N GLU A 88 9.60 -7.43 -7.14
CA GLU A 88 10.57 -6.35 -6.92
C GLU A 88 12.00 -6.82 -7.23
N ALA A 89 12.34 -8.04 -6.86
CA ALA A 89 13.66 -8.60 -7.14
C ALA A 89 13.89 -8.87 -8.64
N GLU A 90 12.83 -9.13 -9.39
CA GLU A 90 12.95 -9.53 -10.80
C GLU A 90 12.72 -8.41 -11.80
N GLU A 91 11.98 -7.36 -11.43
CA GLU A 91 11.59 -6.28 -12.34
C GLU A 91 12.29 -4.97 -11.96
N PRO A 92 13.31 -4.53 -12.72
CA PRO A 92 14.06 -3.31 -12.38
C PRO A 92 13.21 -2.05 -12.26
N ALA A 93 12.19 -1.88 -13.09
CA ALA A 93 11.33 -0.71 -13.02
C ALA A 93 10.53 -0.67 -11.72
N PHE A 94 9.96 -1.81 -11.32
CA PHE A 94 9.24 -1.91 -10.07
C PHE A 94 10.17 -1.75 -8.87
N ALA A 95 11.35 -2.35 -8.93
CA ALA A 95 12.38 -2.20 -7.89
C ALA A 95 12.74 -0.73 -7.66
N ALA A 96 12.92 0.04 -8.73
CA ALA A 96 13.26 1.46 -8.64
C ALA A 96 12.16 2.28 -7.96
N LEU A 97 10.88 2.01 -8.27
CA LEU A 97 9.76 2.66 -7.64
C LEU A 97 9.68 2.32 -6.14
N CYS A 98 9.80 1.05 -5.80
CA CYS A 98 9.74 0.61 -4.41
C CYS A 98 10.91 1.16 -3.58
N GLU A 99 12.09 1.25 -4.16
CA GLU A 99 13.26 1.83 -3.48
C GLU A 99 13.06 3.32 -3.20
N ALA A 100 12.55 4.07 -4.18
CA ALA A 100 12.24 5.48 -4.01
C ALA A 100 11.17 5.67 -2.93
N ASP A 101 10.15 4.82 -2.90
CA ASP A 101 9.11 4.85 -1.89
C ASP A 101 9.68 4.61 -0.50
N ARG A 102 10.58 3.64 -0.35
CA ARG A 102 11.22 3.35 0.95
C ARG A 102 12.04 4.53 1.47
N ARG A 103 12.73 5.26 0.60
CA ARG A 103 13.49 6.45 1.01
C ARG A 103 12.57 7.54 1.56
N LYS A 104 11.45 7.79 0.88
CA LYS A 104 10.47 8.77 1.35
C LYS A 104 9.79 8.31 2.63
N LEU A 105 9.50 7.00 2.73
CA LEU A 105 8.91 6.41 3.93
C LEU A 105 9.85 6.60 5.14
N ALA A 106 11.15 6.40 4.95
CA ALA A 106 12.14 6.60 6.00
C ALA A 106 12.11 8.04 6.54
N ALA A 107 11.97 9.02 5.65
CA ALA A 107 11.86 10.42 6.04
C ALA A 107 10.60 10.69 6.87
N ILE A 108 9.47 10.08 6.50
CA ILE A 108 8.22 10.19 7.27
C ILE A 108 8.37 9.57 8.65
N ARG A 109 9.00 8.40 8.74
CA ARG A 109 9.25 7.73 10.01
C ARG A 109 10.12 8.56 10.93
N GLN A 110 11.15 9.22 10.40
CA GLN A 110 11.98 10.15 11.17
C GLN A 110 11.15 11.32 11.72
N ALA A 111 10.26 11.86 10.91
CA ALA A 111 9.42 13.00 11.33
C ALA A 111 8.44 12.61 12.45
N ARG A 112 8.10 11.32 12.59
CA ARG A 112 7.23 10.83 13.67
C ARG A 112 7.98 10.67 15.00
N GLU A 113 9.27 10.50 14.94
CA GLU A 113 10.12 10.37 16.12
C GLU A 113 10.50 11.76 16.68
#